data_1a666d99b755a2270e32b4af62c20708
#
_entry.id   1a666d99b755a2270e32b4af62c20708
#
_cell.length_a   1.000
_cell.length_b   1.000
_cell.length_c   1.000
_cell.angle_alpha   90.00
_cell.angle_beta   90.00
_cell.angle_gamma   90.00
#
_symmetry.space_group_name_H-M   'P 1'
#
loop_
_entity.id
_entity.type
_entity.pdbx_description
1 polymer ?
#
loop_
_entity_poly.entity_id
_entity_poly.type
_entity_poly.pdbx_seq_one_letter_code
_entity_poly.pdbx_strand_id
1 'polypeptide(L)'
;MSHPARKIIGVIGLGIIGRGVTTNLRRKGFEVFVWNRTPRPVPNFLGSPTEVVEMCDYIQIFVSDDDALLQSVQQFSGTLTPRHVVIAHSTVAPNSMRTAAEIVERRGARFVEAPFTGSKVAAEKGELVYYVAGTDAALREARPILEASGKEIIEIGEVGQATAIKIATNMVTAASVQAAAEALGIVRALGLPLEKLVCAMKGNASHSAALAMKMPKMIERNFEPHFSVKHMLKDMQIANHLGSSHYLELGVTAAARDQLLEQMQWGYGDEDYSAVARKYLPDRGLATPEEPGRGDQNAEAHTGELLLTPEPTAAVADLEGPKPEQENRNTASEEVTMSAFPAKKAEEETQSRHGFLNRFLRRGKQLLKQTSPSKGA
;
A
#
# COMPACT_ATOMS: atom_id res chain seq x y z
N MET A 1 -14.48 35.93 -26.25
CA MET A 1 -14.31 34.55 -25.73
C MET A 1 -13.12 34.57 -24.80
N SER A 2 -13.35 34.48 -23.47
CA SER A 2 -12.25 34.38 -22.50
C SER A 2 -11.58 33.06 -22.69
N HIS A 3 -10.28 33.05 -23.03
CA HIS A 3 -9.48 31.83 -22.99
C HIS A 3 -9.58 31.31 -21.58
N PRO A 4 -9.85 30.00 -21.36
CA PRO A 4 -9.79 29.41 -20.03
C PRO A 4 -8.41 29.70 -19.48
N ALA A 5 -8.31 30.22 -18.24
CA ALA A 5 -7.06 30.53 -17.62
C ALA A 5 -6.18 29.28 -17.67
N ARG A 6 -4.95 29.42 -18.19
CA ARG A 6 -4.01 28.31 -18.39
C ARG A 6 -3.65 27.76 -17.02
N LYS A 7 -3.98 26.49 -16.75
CA LYS A 7 -3.65 25.82 -15.49
C LYS A 7 -2.14 25.67 -15.38
N ILE A 8 -1.53 26.29 -14.38
CA ILE A 8 -0.10 26.17 -14.07
C ILE A 8 0.05 25.12 -12.99
N ILE A 9 0.90 24.12 -13.26
CA ILE A 9 1.05 22.95 -12.40
C ILE A 9 2.42 22.95 -11.75
N GLY A 10 2.46 22.79 -10.44
CA GLY A 10 3.64 22.53 -9.66
C GLY A 10 3.79 21.05 -9.35
N VAL A 11 5.00 20.50 -9.46
CA VAL A 11 5.32 19.15 -9.05
C VAL A 11 6.44 19.16 -8.02
N ILE A 12 6.13 18.72 -6.81
CA ILE A 12 7.06 18.57 -5.70
C ILE A 12 7.45 17.09 -5.60
N GLY A 13 8.70 16.78 -5.88
CA GLY A 13 9.25 15.42 -5.87
C GLY A 13 9.40 14.83 -7.28
N LEU A 14 10.65 14.69 -7.72
CA LEU A 14 11.05 14.13 -9.02
C LEU A 14 11.68 12.74 -8.89
N GLY A 15 11.03 11.88 -8.08
CA GLY A 15 11.32 10.45 -8.03
C GLY A 15 10.95 9.73 -9.32
N ILE A 16 10.90 8.40 -9.28
CA ILE A 16 10.57 7.55 -10.45
C ILE A 16 9.22 7.96 -11.06
N ILE A 17 8.21 8.14 -10.23
CA ILE A 17 6.84 8.45 -10.70
C ILE A 17 6.68 9.94 -11.03
N GLY A 18 7.12 10.84 -10.15
CA GLY A 18 6.96 12.29 -10.37
C GLY A 18 7.61 12.78 -11.68
N ARG A 19 8.72 12.16 -12.12
CA ARG A 19 9.33 12.43 -13.44
C ARG A 19 8.43 12.00 -14.59
N GLY A 20 7.86 10.78 -14.51
CA GLY A 20 6.94 10.27 -15.52
C GLY A 20 5.71 11.15 -15.65
N VAL A 21 5.08 11.50 -14.52
CA VAL A 21 3.94 12.41 -14.46
C VAL A 21 4.28 13.79 -15.04
N THR A 22 5.40 14.40 -14.63
CA THR A 22 5.87 15.70 -15.16
C THR A 22 6.01 15.66 -16.68
N THR A 23 6.59 14.59 -17.23
CA THR A 23 6.76 14.43 -18.68
C THR A 23 5.42 14.36 -19.40
N ASN A 24 4.44 13.61 -18.87
CA ASN A 24 3.12 13.47 -19.45
C ASN A 24 2.34 14.79 -19.41
N LEU A 25 2.38 15.52 -18.30
CA LEU A 25 1.75 16.84 -18.16
C LEU A 25 2.29 17.80 -19.22
N ARG A 26 3.61 17.89 -19.39
CA ARG A 26 4.23 18.74 -20.42
C ARG A 26 3.85 18.31 -21.82
N ARG A 27 3.81 17.01 -22.10
CA ARG A 27 3.37 16.46 -23.40
C ARG A 27 1.90 16.82 -23.72
N LYS A 28 1.06 16.92 -22.70
CA LYS A 28 -0.35 17.36 -22.83
C LYS A 28 -0.50 18.88 -22.90
N GLY A 29 0.60 19.64 -22.90
CA GLY A 29 0.62 21.08 -23.08
C GLY A 29 0.43 21.91 -21.80
N PHE A 30 0.50 21.28 -20.62
CA PHE A 30 0.51 22.03 -19.37
C PHE A 30 1.85 22.74 -19.17
N GLU A 31 1.80 23.91 -18.55
CA GLU A 31 2.97 24.59 -18.02
C GLU A 31 3.29 23.99 -16.66
N VAL A 32 4.52 23.44 -16.50
CA VAL A 32 4.89 22.68 -15.31
C VAL A 32 6.18 23.20 -14.72
N PHE A 33 6.11 23.68 -13.51
CA PHE A 33 7.23 24.00 -12.63
C PHE A 33 7.49 22.84 -11.67
N VAL A 34 8.74 22.67 -11.28
CA VAL A 34 9.13 21.51 -10.50
C VAL A 34 10.10 21.86 -9.38
N TRP A 35 10.03 21.11 -8.31
CA TRP A 35 11.00 21.12 -7.24
C TRP A 35 11.34 19.71 -6.77
N ASN A 36 12.55 19.51 -6.32
CA ASN A 36 13.00 18.28 -5.69
C ASN A 36 14.10 18.57 -4.66
N ARG A 37 14.10 17.86 -3.54
CA ARG A 37 15.10 18.05 -2.46
C ARG A 37 16.54 17.99 -2.97
N THR A 38 16.85 17.07 -3.84
CA THR A 38 18.11 17.03 -4.57
C THR A 38 17.91 17.73 -5.91
N PRO A 39 18.61 18.84 -6.21
CA PRO A 39 18.48 19.56 -7.47
C PRO A 39 18.72 18.67 -8.68
N ARG A 40 17.98 18.93 -9.76
CA ARG A 40 18.07 18.20 -11.02
C ARG A 40 18.07 19.18 -12.19
N PRO A 41 18.85 18.93 -13.25
CA PRO A 41 18.91 19.78 -14.44
C PRO A 41 17.68 19.53 -15.33
N VAL A 42 16.52 20.05 -14.91
CA VAL A 42 15.25 19.93 -15.65
C VAL A 42 14.65 21.32 -15.86
N PRO A 43 13.91 21.57 -16.95
CA PRO A 43 13.28 22.86 -17.22
C PRO A 43 12.35 23.29 -16.09
N ASN A 44 12.24 24.59 -15.83
CA ASN A 44 11.36 25.22 -14.83
C ASN A 44 11.57 24.65 -13.41
N PHE A 45 12.82 24.35 -13.05
CA PHE A 45 13.20 23.95 -11.70
C PHE A 45 13.25 25.18 -10.80
N LEU A 46 12.53 25.15 -9.68
CA LEU A 46 12.45 26.23 -8.69
C LEU A 46 13.31 25.93 -7.45
N GLY A 47 13.63 26.96 -6.67
CA GLY A 47 14.51 26.86 -5.51
C GLY A 47 13.87 26.23 -4.29
N SER A 48 12.55 26.31 -4.15
CA SER A 48 11.83 25.82 -2.98
C SER A 48 10.41 25.35 -3.29
N PRO A 49 9.77 24.52 -2.42
CA PRO A 49 8.36 24.21 -2.50
C PRO A 49 7.46 25.45 -2.43
N THR A 50 7.87 26.46 -1.66
CA THR A 50 7.14 27.73 -1.54
C THR A 50 7.07 28.46 -2.86
N GLU A 51 8.18 28.60 -3.58
CA GLU A 51 8.19 29.17 -4.93
C GLU A 51 7.28 28.41 -5.91
N VAL A 52 7.21 27.08 -5.78
CA VAL A 52 6.28 26.27 -6.60
C VAL A 52 4.83 26.70 -6.34
N VAL A 53 4.45 26.90 -5.08
CA VAL A 53 3.09 27.31 -4.71
C VAL A 53 2.80 28.74 -5.15
N GLU A 54 3.78 29.66 -5.08
CA GLU A 54 3.63 31.04 -5.56
C GLU A 54 3.32 31.10 -7.06
N MET A 55 3.98 30.25 -7.83
CA MET A 55 3.89 30.24 -9.31
C MET A 55 2.74 29.40 -9.86
N CYS A 56 2.20 28.45 -9.09
CA CYS A 56 1.29 27.43 -9.60
C CYS A 56 -0.06 27.44 -8.88
N ASP A 57 -1.11 26.97 -9.56
CA ASP A 57 -2.45 26.82 -8.98
C ASP A 57 -2.70 25.38 -8.51
N TYR A 58 -2.09 24.40 -9.15
CA TYR A 58 -2.25 22.98 -8.89
C TYR A 58 -0.92 22.36 -8.45
N ILE A 59 -0.86 21.88 -7.23
CA ILE A 59 0.37 21.41 -6.60
C ILE A 59 0.31 19.89 -6.41
N GLN A 60 1.09 19.16 -7.18
CA GLN A 60 1.20 17.70 -7.04
C GLN A 60 2.41 17.33 -6.16
N ILE A 61 2.20 16.48 -5.16
CA ILE A 61 3.23 16.08 -4.19
C ILE A 61 3.52 14.59 -4.33
N PHE A 62 4.78 14.27 -4.67
CA PHE A 62 5.32 12.90 -4.79
C PHE A 62 6.49 12.71 -3.83
N VAL A 63 6.20 12.46 -2.57
CA VAL A 63 7.21 12.24 -1.52
C VAL A 63 7.10 10.83 -0.93
N SER A 64 8.14 10.39 -0.19
CA SER A 64 8.33 9.00 0.18
C SER A 64 7.53 8.52 1.38
N ASP A 65 7.26 9.42 2.33
CA ASP A 65 6.80 9.07 3.68
C ASP A 65 5.97 10.19 4.32
N ASP A 66 5.46 9.91 5.50
CA ASP A 66 4.60 10.78 6.30
C ASP A 66 5.27 12.10 6.65
N ASP A 67 6.51 12.03 7.13
CA ASP A 67 7.27 13.22 7.53
C ASP A 67 7.53 14.14 6.34
N ALA A 68 7.93 13.58 5.20
CA ALA A 68 8.18 14.34 3.99
C ALA A 68 6.90 15.02 3.46
N LEU A 69 5.73 14.38 3.59
CA LEU A 69 4.45 14.98 3.22
C LEU A 69 4.12 16.15 4.15
N LEU A 70 4.12 15.93 5.45
CA LEU A 70 3.75 16.94 6.44
C LEU A 70 4.72 18.12 6.43
N GLN A 71 6.03 17.89 6.35
CA GLN A 71 7.04 18.93 6.22
C GLN A 71 6.84 19.77 4.95
N SER A 72 6.59 19.12 3.79
CA SER A 72 6.35 19.83 2.54
C SER A 72 5.14 20.74 2.63
N VAL A 73 4.01 20.20 3.12
CA VAL A 73 2.77 20.97 3.27
C VAL A 73 2.94 22.11 4.27
N GLN A 74 3.59 21.87 5.42
CA GLN A 74 3.85 22.88 6.43
C GLN A 74 4.72 24.01 5.88
N GLN A 75 5.76 23.70 5.11
CA GLN A 75 6.72 24.65 4.54
C GLN A 75 6.03 25.69 3.65
N PHE A 76 5.08 25.29 2.80
CA PHE A 76 4.40 26.20 1.89
C PHE A 76 3.00 26.64 2.35
N SER A 77 2.53 26.18 3.51
CA SER A 77 1.16 26.47 3.98
C SER A 77 0.86 27.96 4.08
N GLY A 78 1.85 28.79 4.44
CA GLY A 78 1.71 30.24 4.52
C GLY A 78 1.38 30.94 3.20
N THR A 79 1.70 30.31 2.07
CA THR A 79 1.50 30.85 0.71
C THR A 79 0.17 30.39 0.09
N LEU A 80 -0.47 29.37 0.68
CA LEU A 80 -1.73 28.85 0.18
C LEU A 80 -2.86 29.89 0.25
N THR A 81 -3.70 29.86 -0.79
CA THR A 81 -4.91 30.68 -0.93
C THR A 81 -6.04 29.85 -1.54
N PRO A 82 -7.28 30.32 -1.56
CA PRO A 82 -8.41 29.60 -2.17
C PRO A 82 -8.27 29.23 -3.66
N ARG A 83 -7.28 29.79 -4.37
CA ARG A 83 -7.01 29.42 -5.78
C ARG A 83 -6.35 28.06 -5.91
N HIS A 84 -5.66 27.60 -4.86
CA HIS A 84 -4.83 26.40 -4.94
C HIS A 84 -5.62 25.10 -4.77
N VAL A 85 -5.17 24.08 -5.51
CA VAL A 85 -5.57 22.69 -5.33
C VAL A 85 -4.30 21.87 -5.08
N VAL A 86 -4.17 21.31 -3.90
CA VAL A 86 -3.05 20.42 -3.52
C VAL A 86 -3.47 18.98 -3.76
N ILE A 87 -2.66 18.21 -4.50
CA ILE A 87 -2.92 16.83 -4.87
C ILE A 87 -1.79 15.98 -4.30
N ALA A 88 -2.07 15.18 -3.27
CA ALA A 88 -1.09 14.33 -2.60
C ALA A 88 -1.13 12.90 -3.15
N HIS A 89 0.01 12.44 -3.68
CA HIS A 89 0.14 11.12 -4.30
C HIS A 89 0.88 10.10 -3.45
N SER A 90 1.39 10.51 -2.30
CA SER A 90 2.18 9.66 -1.42
C SER A 90 1.33 8.58 -0.76
N THR A 91 1.87 7.37 -0.63
CA THR A 91 1.29 6.35 0.24
C THR A 91 1.84 6.58 1.66
N VAL A 92 0.99 7.07 2.54
CA VAL A 92 1.29 7.43 3.94
C VAL A 92 0.20 6.88 4.86
N ALA A 93 0.34 7.03 6.17
CA ALA A 93 -0.72 6.69 7.09
C ALA A 93 -1.98 7.55 6.85
N PRO A 94 -3.20 7.00 6.93
CA PRO A 94 -4.44 7.76 6.73
C PRO A 94 -4.56 9.01 7.61
N ASN A 95 -4.04 8.96 8.84
CA ASN A 95 -4.04 10.11 9.73
C ASN A 95 -3.11 11.23 9.24
N SER A 96 -1.93 10.89 8.75
CA SER A 96 -1.00 11.88 8.17
C SER A 96 -1.58 12.54 6.93
N MET A 97 -2.33 11.79 6.12
CA MET A 97 -3.05 12.33 4.96
C MET A 97 -4.14 13.33 5.39
N ARG A 98 -4.93 12.98 6.43
CA ARG A 98 -5.94 13.90 7.00
C ARG A 98 -5.32 15.16 7.57
N THR A 99 -4.21 15.02 8.31
CA THR A 99 -3.47 16.17 8.86
C THR A 99 -2.96 17.09 7.74
N ALA A 100 -2.43 16.52 6.65
CA ALA A 100 -2.00 17.32 5.50
C ALA A 100 -3.18 18.08 4.87
N ALA A 101 -4.33 17.42 4.71
CA ALA A 101 -5.55 18.06 4.21
C ALA A 101 -6.01 19.21 5.11
N GLU A 102 -6.05 19.01 6.44
CA GLU A 102 -6.43 20.06 7.40
C GLU A 102 -5.52 21.28 7.31
N ILE A 103 -4.20 21.10 7.16
CA ILE A 103 -3.26 22.22 7.01
C ILE A 103 -3.57 23.04 5.77
N VAL A 104 -3.88 22.36 4.65
CA VAL A 104 -4.20 23.00 3.36
C VAL A 104 -5.56 23.72 3.44
N GLU A 105 -6.58 23.04 3.94
CA GLU A 105 -7.96 23.53 3.97
C GLU A 105 -8.15 24.70 4.95
N ARG A 106 -7.39 24.75 6.04
CA ARG A 106 -7.37 25.94 6.95
C ARG A 106 -6.92 27.22 6.25
N ARG A 107 -6.27 27.14 5.10
CA ARG A 107 -5.88 28.29 4.27
C ARG A 107 -6.91 28.59 3.15
N GLY A 108 -8.03 27.88 3.14
CA GLY A 108 -9.07 27.99 2.12
C GLY A 108 -8.72 27.28 0.82
N ALA A 109 -7.56 26.66 0.69
CA ALA A 109 -7.17 25.84 -0.45
C ALA A 109 -7.91 24.48 -0.43
N ARG A 110 -7.96 23.81 -1.58
CA ARG A 110 -8.60 22.49 -1.71
C ARG A 110 -7.54 21.40 -1.67
N PHE A 111 -7.93 20.25 -1.14
CA PHE A 111 -7.07 19.09 -1.05
C PHE A 111 -7.68 17.89 -1.79
N VAL A 112 -6.83 17.14 -2.49
CA VAL A 112 -7.17 15.86 -3.12
C VAL A 112 -6.12 14.84 -2.73
N GLU A 113 -6.56 13.76 -2.16
CA GLU A 113 -5.77 12.57 -1.96
C GLU A 113 -5.83 11.74 -3.25
N ALA A 114 -4.66 11.34 -3.79
CA ALA A 114 -4.59 10.64 -5.07
C ALA A 114 -3.41 9.63 -5.13
N PRO A 115 -3.30 8.68 -4.17
CA PRO A 115 -2.36 7.58 -4.34
C PRO A 115 -2.70 6.79 -5.61
N PHE A 116 -1.71 6.08 -6.14
CA PHE A 116 -1.83 5.42 -7.43
C PHE A 116 -1.34 3.97 -7.39
N THR A 117 -1.76 3.21 -8.39
CA THR A 117 -1.13 1.95 -8.77
C THR A 117 -0.62 2.04 -10.19
N GLY A 118 0.41 1.28 -10.47
CA GLY A 118 1.20 1.32 -11.69
C GLY A 118 2.70 1.47 -11.36
N SER A 119 3.51 0.94 -12.25
CA SER A 119 4.96 0.95 -12.10
C SER A 119 5.59 2.18 -12.80
N LYS A 120 6.95 2.25 -12.80
CA LYS A 120 7.74 3.17 -13.61
C LYS A 120 7.21 3.26 -15.06
N VAL A 121 6.97 2.10 -15.69
CA VAL A 121 6.49 2.02 -17.09
C VAL A 121 5.10 2.66 -17.24
N ALA A 122 4.18 2.41 -16.33
CA ALA A 122 2.86 3.03 -16.36
C ALA A 122 2.94 4.55 -16.18
N ALA A 123 3.82 5.03 -15.29
CA ALA A 123 4.03 6.46 -15.09
C ALA A 123 4.61 7.13 -16.36
N GLU A 124 5.55 6.48 -17.04
CA GLU A 124 6.14 6.99 -18.29
C GLU A 124 5.13 7.04 -19.44
N LYS A 125 4.22 6.07 -19.50
CA LYS A 125 3.18 5.99 -20.55
C LYS A 125 1.95 6.86 -20.27
N GLY A 126 1.78 7.37 -19.03
CA GLY A 126 0.56 8.06 -18.62
C GLY A 126 -0.61 7.10 -18.36
N GLU A 127 -0.31 5.90 -17.87
CA GLU A 127 -1.25 4.82 -17.64
C GLU A 127 -1.42 4.49 -16.13
N LEU A 128 -1.15 5.43 -15.25
CA LEU A 128 -1.40 5.25 -13.82
C LEU A 128 -2.90 5.06 -13.55
N VAL A 129 -3.24 4.31 -12.52
CA VAL A 129 -4.60 4.24 -11.97
C VAL A 129 -4.57 4.97 -10.65
N TYR A 130 -5.32 6.05 -10.55
CA TYR A 130 -5.43 6.85 -9.33
C TYR A 130 -6.60 6.40 -8.47
N TYR A 131 -6.38 6.23 -7.18
CA TYR A 131 -7.43 6.16 -6.18
C TYR A 131 -7.60 7.55 -5.60
N VAL A 132 -8.77 8.14 -5.71
CA VAL A 132 -8.95 9.54 -5.32
C VAL A 132 -9.96 9.71 -4.20
N ALA A 133 -9.67 10.64 -3.31
CA ALA A 133 -10.55 11.04 -2.22
C ALA A 133 -10.46 12.56 -1.99
N GLY A 134 -11.58 13.16 -1.59
CA GLY A 134 -11.72 14.60 -1.36
C GLY A 134 -13.13 15.08 -1.64
N THR A 135 -13.34 16.40 -1.60
CA THR A 135 -14.65 16.97 -1.94
C THR A 135 -14.92 16.89 -3.43
N ASP A 136 -16.18 16.76 -3.84
CA ASP A 136 -16.58 16.73 -5.26
C ASP A 136 -16.04 17.92 -6.05
N ALA A 137 -15.98 19.10 -5.45
CA ALA A 137 -15.44 20.30 -6.08
C ALA A 137 -13.95 20.16 -6.36
N ALA A 138 -13.16 19.69 -5.37
CA ALA A 138 -11.73 19.47 -5.52
C ALA A 138 -11.43 18.37 -6.56
N LEU A 139 -12.19 17.27 -6.53
CA LEU A 139 -12.05 16.16 -7.49
C LEU A 139 -12.34 16.60 -8.92
N ARG A 140 -13.42 17.37 -9.16
CA ARG A 140 -13.71 17.90 -10.49
C ARG A 140 -12.60 18.79 -11.04
N GLU A 141 -11.96 19.60 -10.20
CA GLU A 141 -10.87 20.48 -10.63
C GLU A 141 -9.56 19.73 -10.89
N ALA A 142 -9.24 18.72 -10.08
CA ALA A 142 -8.03 17.91 -10.22
C ALA A 142 -8.12 16.92 -11.41
N ARG A 143 -9.33 16.46 -11.76
CA ARG A 143 -9.56 15.42 -12.78
C ARG A 143 -8.79 15.63 -14.08
N PRO A 144 -8.83 16.80 -14.77
CA PRO A 144 -8.11 16.98 -16.04
C PRO A 144 -6.59 16.84 -15.90
N ILE A 145 -6.04 17.10 -14.70
CA ILE A 145 -4.62 16.99 -14.40
C ILE A 145 -4.25 15.53 -14.17
N LEU A 146 -5.08 14.78 -13.44
CA LEU A 146 -4.88 13.35 -13.21
C LEU A 146 -5.02 12.54 -14.52
N GLU A 147 -5.98 12.88 -15.38
CA GLU A 147 -6.18 12.27 -16.70
C GLU A 147 -4.99 12.49 -17.66
N ALA A 148 -4.17 13.50 -17.42
CA ALA A 148 -2.97 13.73 -18.23
C ALA A 148 -1.88 12.68 -18.03
N SER A 149 -1.90 11.96 -16.89
CA SER A 149 -0.90 10.96 -16.52
C SER A 149 -1.49 9.63 -16.04
N GLY A 150 -2.81 9.50 -16.05
CA GLY A 150 -3.53 8.29 -15.66
C GLY A 150 -4.49 7.81 -16.74
N LYS A 151 -4.71 6.50 -16.76
CA LYS A 151 -5.71 5.85 -17.62
C LYS A 151 -7.07 5.69 -16.94
N GLU A 152 -7.07 5.74 -15.59
CA GLU A 152 -8.26 5.49 -14.79
C GLU A 152 -8.20 6.28 -13.49
N ILE A 153 -9.34 6.78 -13.04
CA ILE A 153 -9.50 7.47 -11.76
C ILE A 153 -10.67 6.81 -11.03
N ILE A 154 -10.36 6.20 -9.88
CA ILE A 154 -11.31 5.48 -9.03
C ILE A 154 -11.61 6.37 -7.82
N GLU A 155 -12.82 6.89 -7.74
CA GLU A 155 -13.27 7.68 -6.58
C GLU A 155 -13.56 6.76 -5.41
N ILE A 156 -12.90 7.02 -4.28
CA ILE A 156 -13.02 6.18 -3.07
C ILE A 156 -13.94 6.83 -2.05
N GLY A 157 -13.78 8.13 -1.80
CA GLY A 157 -14.61 8.84 -0.83
C GLY A 157 -13.87 9.97 -0.11
N GLU A 158 -13.81 9.91 1.23
CA GLU A 158 -13.21 10.94 2.06
C GLU A 158 -11.68 10.79 2.20
N VAL A 159 -10.98 11.89 2.49
CA VAL A 159 -9.53 11.91 2.70
C VAL A 159 -9.10 10.89 3.77
N GLY A 160 -8.08 10.13 3.46
CA GLY A 160 -7.56 8.99 4.24
C GLY A 160 -8.11 7.63 3.78
N GLN A 161 -9.21 7.59 3.01
CA GLN A 161 -9.79 6.35 2.52
C GLN A 161 -9.06 5.82 1.27
N ALA A 162 -8.62 6.70 0.37
CA ALA A 162 -7.89 6.28 -0.83
C ALA A 162 -6.53 5.67 -0.47
N THR A 163 -5.80 6.26 0.48
CA THR A 163 -4.56 5.68 0.99
C THR A 163 -4.80 4.35 1.73
N ALA A 164 -5.89 4.20 2.47
CA ALA A 164 -6.24 2.93 3.10
C ALA A 164 -6.47 1.81 2.06
N ILE A 165 -7.22 2.10 0.99
CA ILE A 165 -7.39 1.17 -0.15
C ILE A 165 -6.04 0.88 -0.83
N LYS A 166 -5.20 1.90 -1.03
CA LYS A 166 -3.86 1.71 -1.60
C LYS A 166 -3.00 0.77 -0.75
N ILE A 167 -2.99 0.94 0.57
CA ILE A 167 -2.28 0.07 1.50
C ILE A 167 -2.83 -1.36 1.41
N ALA A 168 -4.14 -1.54 1.40
CA ALA A 168 -4.76 -2.86 1.27
C ALA A 168 -4.39 -3.56 -0.04
N THR A 169 -4.35 -2.85 -1.18
CA THR A 169 -3.90 -3.43 -2.45
C THR A 169 -2.41 -3.80 -2.43
N ASN A 170 -1.58 -3.03 -1.73
CA ASN A 170 -0.16 -3.34 -1.57
C ASN A 170 0.08 -4.54 -0.64
N MET A 171 -0.77 -4.76 0.39
CA MET A 171 -0.74 -5.98 1.20
C MET A 171 -0.90 -7.24 0.34
N VAL A 172 -1.92 -7.26 -0.52
CA VAL A 172 -2.16 -8.38 -1.45
C VAL A 172 -0.97 -8.57 -2.40
N THR A 173 -0.42 -7.47 -2.90
CA THR A 173 0.70 -7.52 -3.84
C THR A 173 1.98 -8.04 -3.18
N ALA A 174 2.33 -7.56 -1.98
CA ALA A 174 3.50 -7.99 -1.24
C ALA A 174 3.42 -9.49 -0.89
N ALA A 175 2.27 -9.93 -0.35
CA ALA A 175 2.01 -11.33 -0.01
C ALA A 175 2.14 -12.25 -1.23
N SER A 176 1.55 -11.86 -2.38
CA SER A 176 1.61 -12.64 -3.62
C SER A 176 3.04 -12.78 -4.16
N VAL A 177 3.83 -11.70 -4.10
CA VAL A 177 5.22 -11.72 -4.57
C VAL A 177 6.11 -12.53 -3.63
N GLN A 178 5.90 -12.45 -2.32
CA GLN A 178 6.59 -13.30 -1.34
C GLN A 178 6.28 -14.79 -1.60
N ALA A 179 5.01 -15.15 -1.73
CA ALA A 179 4.61 -16.52 -2.01
C ALA A 179 5.22 -17.05 -3.33
N ALA A 180 5.30 -16.20 -4.36
CA ALA A 180 5.93 -16.57 -5.64
C ALA A 180 7.45 -16.79 -5.50
N ALA A 181 8.13 -16.01 -4.65
CA ALA A 181 9.54 -16.20 -4.36
C ALA A 181 9.80 -17.56 -3.67
N GLU A 182 8.98 -17.91 -2.70
CA GLU A 182 9.02 -19.22 -2.01
C GLU A 182 8.73 -20.38 -2.97
N ALA A 183 7.72 -20.23 -3.83
CA ALA A 183 7.39 -21.24 -4.84
C ALA A 183 8.54 -21.47 -5.84
N LEU A 184 9.23 -20.41 -6.27
CA LEU A 184 10.45 -20.52 -7.07
C LEU A 184 11.56 -21.29 -6.32
N GLY A 185 11.70 -21.03 -5.01
CA GLY A 185 12.63 -21.75 -4.14
C GLY A 185 12.35 -23.26 -4.12
N ILE A 186 11.10 -23.67 -3.92
CA ILE A 186 10.68 -25.10 -3.94
C ILE A 186 10.96 -25.74 -5.29
N VAL A 187 10.54 -25.07 -6.39
CA VAL A 187 10.76 -25.60 -7.75
C VAL A 187 12.25 -25.79 -8.04
N ARG A 188 13.10 -24.86 -7.58
CA ARG A 188 14.55 -24.97 -7.67
C ARG A 188 15.07 -26.15 -6.85
N ALA A 189 14.64 -26.29 -5.59
CA ALA A 189 15.10 -27.36 -4.69
C ALA A 189 14.77 -28.77 -5.25
N LEU A 190 13.68 -28.87 -5.99
CA LEU A 190 13.27 -30.09 -6.72
C LEU A 190 14.03 -30.30 -8.04
N GLY A 191 14.95 -29.43 -8.40
CA GLY A 191 15.71 -29.50 -9.66
C GLY A 191 14.89 -29.22 -10.92
N LEU A 192 13.72 -28.60 -10.79
CA LEU A 192 12.85 -28.30 -11.93
C LEU A 192 13.22 -26.94 -12.57
N PRO A 193 13.04 -26.77 -13.90
CA PRO A 193 13.24 -25.49 -14.57
C PRO A 193 12.26 -24.44 -14.05
N LEU A 194 12.77 -23.31 -13.58
CA LEU A 194 11.97 -22.23 -12.98
C LEU A 194 10.94 -21.64 -13.96
N GLU A 195 11.27 -21.61 -15.25
CA GLU A 195 10.42 -21.14 -16.35
C GLU A 195 9.13 -21.97 -16.47
N LYS A 196 9.15 -23.25 -16.05
CA LYS A 196 7.95 -24.10 -16.02
C LYS A 196 6.93 -23.58 -15.02
N LEU A 197 7.37 -23.08 -13.85
CA LEU A 197 6.46 -22.44 -12.91
C LEU A 197 5.86 -21.14 -13.50
N VAL A 198 6.66 -20.32 -14.18
CA VAL A 198 6.14 -19.11 -14.84
C VAL A 198 5.10 -19.46 -15.90
N CYS A 199 5.35 -20.50 -16.71
CA CYS A 199 4.38 -20.99 -17.70
C CYS A 199 3.10 -21.51 -17.05
N ALA A 200 3.21 -22.31 -15.97
CA ALA A 200 2.05 -22.84 -15.25
C ALA A 200 1.21 -21.71 -14.62
N MET A 201 1.88 -20.68 -14.06
CA MET A 201 1.20 -19.54 -13.47
C MET A 201 0.39 -18.72 -14.47
N LYS A 202 0.76 -18.68 -15.76
CA LYS A 202 -0.02 -17.96 -16.78
C LYS A 202 -1.47 -18.47 -16.92
N GLY A 203 -1.67 -19.77 -16.73
CA GLY A 203 -3.00 -20.39 -16.78
C GLY A 203 -3.68 -20.52 -15.40
N ASN A 204 -3.02 -20.10 -14.31
CA ASN A 204 -3.53 -20.25 -12.97
C ASN A 204 -4.45 -19.07 -12.58
N ALA A 205 -5.52 -19.36 -11.83
CA ALA A 205 -6.45 -18.33 -11.35
C ALA A 205 -5.80 -17.27 -10.46
N SER A 206 -4.67 -17.57 -9.79
CA SER A 206 -3.89 -16.63 -9.00
C SER A 206 -2.97 -15.73 -9.82
N HIS A 207 -2.97 -15.87 -11.17
CA HIS A 207 -2.15 -15.03 -12.03
C HIS A 207 -2.53 -13.56 -11.92
N SER A 208 -1.53 -12.69 -11.81
CA SER A 208 -1.72 -11.24 -11.76
C SER A 208 -0.65 -10.51 -12.58
N ALA A 209 -0.93 -9.26 -12.96
CA ALA A 209 0.05 -8.41 -13.64
C ALA A 209 1.34 -8.23 -12.82
N ALA A 210 1.25 -8.21 -11.48
CA ALA A 210 2.41 -8.15 -10.61
C ALA A 210 3.27 -9.41 -10.72
N LEU A 211 2.68 -10.59 -10.63
CA LEU A 211 3.40 -11.86 -10.77
C LEU A 211 3.97 -12.05 -12.18
N ALA A 212 3.22 -11.68 -13.23
CA ALA A 212 3.70 -11.71 -14.61
C ALA A 212 4.98 -10.90 -14.80
N MET A 213 5.08 -9.76 -14.13
CA MET A 213 6.25 -8.88 -14.19
C MET A 213 7.39 -9.36 -13.30
N LYS A 214 7.09 -9.82 -12.07
CA LYS A 214 8.11 -10.06 -11.04
C LYS A 214 8.77 -11.42 -11.13
N MET A 215 8.04 -12.48 -11.46
CA MET A 215 8.62 -13.83 -11.50
C MET A 215 9.78 -13.95 -12.52
N PRO A 216 9.68 -13.46 -13.77
CA PRO A 216 10.83 -13.44 -14.68
C PRO A 216 12.03 -12.66 -14.11
N LYS A 217 11.79 -11.47 -13.55
CA LYS A 217 12.84 -10.65 -12.94
C LYS A 217 13.55 -11.35 -11.78
N MET A 218 12.81 -12.11 -10.94
CA MET A 218 13.40 -12.93 -9.88
C MET A 218 14.34 -13.99 -10.44
N ILE A 219 13.94 -14.68 -11.50
CA ILE A 219 14.74 -15.72 -12.16
C ILE A 219 16.00 -15.12 -12.80
N GLU A 220 15.84 -13.99 -13.50
CA GLU A 220 16.92 -13.24 -14.14
C GLU A 220 17.80 -12.47 -13.15
N ARG A 221 17.39 -12.42 -11.86
CA ARG A 221 18.04 -11.62 -10.81
C ARG A 221 18.14 -10.14 -11.16
N ASN A 222 17.18 -9.63 -11.91
CA ASN A 222 17.08 -8.23 -12.28
C ASN A 222 16.22 -7.49 -11.25
N PHE A 223 16.84 -6.89 -10.26
CA PHE A 223 16.18 -6.14 -9.20
C PHE A 223 16.22 -4.62 -9.41
N GLU A 224 16.33 -4.15 -10.66
CA GLU A 224 16.15 -2.73 -10.96
C GLU A 224 14.78 -2.26 -10.45
N PRO A 225 14.73 -1.19 -9.62
CA PRO A 225 13.53 -0.85 -8.87
C PRO A 225 12.43 -0.26 -9.77
N HIS A 226 11.29 -0.92 -9.79
CA HIS A 226 10.01 -0.33 -10.16
C HIS A 226 9.27 0.17 -8.91
N PHE A 227 9.44 -0.51 -7.80
CA PHE A 227 9.03 -0.13 -6.45
C PHE A 227 9.99 -0.79 -5.46
N SER A 228 10.67 0.01 -4.64
CA SER A 228 11.79 -0.51 -3.84
C SER A 228 11.34 -1.28 -2.60
N VAL A 229 12.24 -2.14 -2.10
CA VAL A 229 12.09 -2.86 -0.83
C VAL A 229 11.70 -1.90 0.30
N LYS A 230 12.42 -0.78 0.47
CA LYS A 230 12.15 0.18 1.55
C LYS A 230 10.74 0.78 1.49
N HIS A 231 10.22 1.05 0.29
CA HIS A 231 8.89 1.61 0.14
C HIS A 231 7.79 0.56 0.39
N MET A 232 7.97 -0.69 -0.10
CA MET A 232 7.04 -1.76 0.19
C MET A 232 7.06 -2.12 1.68
N LEU A 233 8.24 -2.15 2.31
CA LEU A 233 8.38 -2.35 3.76
C LEU A 233 7.61 -1.29 4.54
N LYS A 234 7.78 -0.01 4.19
CA LYS A 234 7.03 1.10 4.81
C LYS A 234 5.52 0.87 4.71
N ASP A 235 5.01 0.50 3.53
CA ASP A 235 3.58 0.27 3.33
C ASP A 235 3.09 -0.92 4.19
N MET A 236 3.89 -2.00 4.32
CA MET A 236 3.55 -3.13 5.20
C MET A 236 3.61 -2.75 6.69
N GLN A 237 4.51 -1.85 7.09
CA GLN A 237 4.56 -1.32 8.45
C GLN A 237 3.30 -0.50 8.76
N ILE A 238 2.87 0.38 7.85
CA ILE A 238 1.61 1.13 7.99
C ILE A 238 0.42 0.16 8.08
N ALA A 239 0.37 -0.87 7.22
CA ALA A 239 -0.70 -1.88 7.24
C ALA A 239 -0.78 -2.60 8.60
N ASN A 240 0.35 -3.07 9.14
CA ASN A 240 0.38 -3.74 10.44
C ASN A 240 -0.03 -2.80 11.58
N HIS A 241 0.39 -1.52 11.52
CA HIS A 241 -0.04 -0.52 12.51
C HIS A 241 -1.55 -0.28 12.45
N LEU A 242 -2.11 -0.15 11.25
CA LEU A 242 -3.57 -0.04 11.05
C LEU A 242 -4.30 -1.28 11.56
N GLY A 243 -3.79 -2.48 11.25
CA GLY A 243 -4.35 -3.73 11.77
C GLY A 243 -4.40 -3.72 13.30
N SER A 244 -3.28 -3.43 13.95
CA SER A 244 -3.20 -3.37 15.41
C SER A 244 -4.14 -2.33 16.01
N SER A 245 -4.29 -1.16 15.40
CA SER A 245 -5.20 -0.10 15.88
C SER A 245 -6.69 -0.47 15.74
N HIS A 246 -6.99 -1.48 14.92
CA HIS A 246 -8.33 -2.02 14.72
C HIS A 246 -8.51 -3.45 15.29
N TYR A 247 -7.57 -3.91 16.14
CA TYR A 247 -7.59 -5.24 16.75
C TYR A 247 -7.60 -6.39 15.73
N LEU A 248 -6.97 -6.19 14.57
CA LEU A 248 -6.82 -7.19 13.51
C LEU A 248 -5.39 -7.74 13.50
N GLU A 249 -5.28 -9.07 13.59
CA GLU A 249 -4.01 -9.77 13.38
C GLU A 249 -3.79 -10.03 11.89
N LEU A 250 -2.74 -9.41 11.33
CA LEU A 250 -2.42 -9.48 9.90
C LEU A 250 -1.23 -10.41 9.67
N GLY A 251 -1.37 -11.71 9.97
CA GLY A 251 -0.29 -12.70 9.94
C GLY A 251 0.46 -12.77 8.61
N VAL A 252 -0.24 -12.80 7.48
CA VAL A 252 0.38 -12.82 6.14
C VAL A 252 1.14 -11.53 5.84
N THR A 253 0.57 -10.38 6.21
CA THR A 253 1.20 -9.07 6.03
C THR A 253 2.44 -8.93 6.93
N ALA A 254 2.38 -9.45 8.17
CA ALA A 254 3.51 -9.47 9.07
C ALA A 254 4.66 -10.33 8.51
N ALA A 255 4.37 -11.52 8.00
CA ALA A 255 5.37 -12.37 7.35
C ALA A 255 6.02 -11.67 6.14
N ALA A 256 5.23 -11.05 5.26
CA ALA A 256 5.75 -10.31 4.11
C ALA A 256 6.61 -9.10 4.54
N ARG A 257 6.19 -8.36 5.59
CA ARG A 257 6.96 -7.28 6.20
C ARG A 257 8.33 -7.77 6.69
N ASP A 258 8.37 -8.88 7.39
CA ASP A 258 9.60 -9.41 7.99
C ASP A 258 10.60 -9.86 6.93
N GLN A 259 10.13 -10.45 5.82
CA GLN A 259 10.98 -10.78 4.68
C GLN A 259 11.55 -9.51 3.99
N LEU A 260 10.77 -8.45 3.87
CA LEU A 260 11.24 -7.16 3.35
C LEU A 260 12.24 -6.50 4.31
N LEU A 261 12.01 -6.59 5.64
CA LEU A 261 12.93 -6.10 6.65
C LEU A 261 14.28 -6.81 6.58
N GLU A 262 14.28 -8.13 6.39
CA GLU A 262 15.50 -8.92 6.17
C GLU A 262 16.30 -8.42 4.95
N GLN A 263 15.61 -8.11 3.84
CA GLN A 263 16.28 -7.52 2.66
C GLN A 263 16.86 -6.13 2.95
N MET A 264 16.18 -5.31 3.75
CA MET A 264 16.73 -4.03 4.21
C MET A 264 18.03 -4.22 5.01
N GLN A 265 18.06 -5.18 5.94
CA GLN A 265 19.24 -5.47 6.75
C GLN A 265 20.43 -5.97 5.93
N TRP A 266 20.17 -6.66 4.82
CA TRP A 266 21.19 -7.10 3.86
C TRP A 266 21.65 -6.01 2.89
N GLY A 267 21.13 -4.77 2.99
CA GLY A 267 21.53 -3.64 2.16
C GLY A 267 20.78 -3.51 0.84
N TYR A 268 19.72 -4.29 0.60
CA TYR A 268 18.95 -4.29 -0.65
C TYR A 268 17.76 -3.32 -0.64
N GLY A 269 17.75 -2.36 0.27
CA GLY A 269 16.64 -1.42 0.45
C GLY A 269 16.23 -0.62 -0.79
N ASP A 270 17.18 -0.30 -1.65
CA ASP A 270 16.96 0.46 -2.89
C ASP A 270 16.63 -0.43 -4.10
N GLU A 271 16.77 -1.76 -3.98
CA GLU A 271 16.37 -2.69 -5.02
C GLU A 271 14.85 -2.85 -5.10
N ASP A 272 14.37 -3.45 -6.18
CA ASP A 272 12.95 -3.81 -6.33
C ASP A 272 12.51 -4.77 -5.23
N TYR A 273 11.30 -4.61 -4.74
CA TYR A 273 10.79 -5.46 -3.63
C TYR A 273 10.74 -6.95 -3.98
N SER A 274 10.83 -7.33 -5.25
CA SER A 274 11.03 -8.71 -5.67
C SER A 274 12.38 -9.30 -5.27
N ALA A 275 13.31 -8.48 -4.73
CA ALA A 275 14.57 -8.93 -4.14
C ALA A 275 14.40 -9.90 -2.96
N VAL A 276 13.19 -10.03 -2.38
CA VAL A 276 12.85 -11.11 -1.43
C VAL A 276 13.18 -12.50 -2.01
N ALA A 277 13.22 -12.66 -3.33
CA ALA A 277 13.61 -13.89 -3.99
C ALA A 277 15.11 -14.26 -3.82
N ARG A 278 15.99 -13.31 -3.45
CA ARG A 278 17.41 -13.58 -3.21
C ARG A 278 17.64 -14.66 -2.16
N LYS A 279 16.79 -14.72 -1.17
CA LYS A 279 16.81 -15.74 -0.12
C LYS A 279 16.61 -17.17 -0.66
N TYR A 280 15.76 -17.32 -1.65
CA TYR A 280 15.39 -18.63 -2.22
C TYR A 280 16.15 -18.97 -3.50
N LEU A 281 16.71 -17.96 -4.14
CA LEU A 281 17.49 -18.05 -5.37
C LEU A 281 18.90 -17.44 -5.15
N PRO A 282 19.75 -18.04 -4.30
CA PRO A 282 21.10 -17.52 -4.05
C PRO A 282 21.97 -17.52 -5.29
N ASP A 283 23.05 -16.73 -5.29
CA ASP A 283 24.00 -16.66 -6.41
C ASP A 283 24.61 -18.01 -6.72
N ARG A 284 24.79 -18.32 -8.00
CA ARG A 284 25.54 -19.49 -8.44
C ARG A 284 26.99 -19.33 -7.94
N GLY A 285 27.36 -20.02 -6.88
CA GLY A 285 28.74 -19.98 -6.33
C GLY A 285 28.84 -19.74 -4.83
N LEU A 286 27.78 -19.28 -4.16
CA LEU A 286 27.72 -19.40 -2.70
C LEU A 286 27.23 -20.80 -2.37
N ALA A 287 28.14 -21.64 -1.90
CA ALA A 287 27.80 -22.91 -1.29
C ALA A 287 26.70 -22.66 -0.26
N THR A 288 25.64 -23.47 -0.30
CA THR A 288 24.77 -23.63 0.88
C THR A 288 25.67 -23.79 2.09
N PRO A 289 25.36 -23.12 3.24
CA PRO A 289 26.06 -23.47 4.48
C PRO A 289 26.00 -24.99 4.59
N GLU A 290 27.17 -25.65 4.65
CA GLU A 290 27.25 -27.08 4.88
C GLU A 290 26.40 -27.35 6.13
N GLU A 291 25.42 -28.24 6.00
CA GLU A 291 24.78 -28.81 7.17
C GLU A 291 25.90 -29.38 8.05
N PRO A 292 25.94 -29.11 9.37
CA PRO A 292 26.97 -29.68 10.24
C PRO A 292 26.93 -31.20 10.10
N GLY A 293 28.01 -31.74 9.56
CA GLY A 293 28.37 -33.10 9.27
C GLY A 293 27.36 -34.17 9.69
N ARG A 294 26.69 -34.79 8.73
CA ARG A 294 26.29 -36.19 8.86
C ARG A 294 27.56 -37.01 8.75
N GLY A 295 28.12 -37.34 9.92
CA GLY A 295 29.16 -38.35 10.04
C GLY A 295 28.65 -39.65 9.43
N ASP A 296 29.51 -40.27 8.60
CA ASP A 296 29.38 -41.65 8.17
C ASP A 296 29.05 -42.54 9.36
N GLN A 297 27.85 -43.08 9.38
CA GLN A 297 27.53 -44.27 10.17
C GLN A 297 26.77 -45.24 9.27
N ASN A 298 27.56 -46.17 8.74
CA ASN A 298 27.03 -47.48 8.41
C ASN A 298 26.45 -48.08 9.70
N ALA A 299 25.14 -48.17 9.79
CA ALA A 299 24.45 -49.00 10.76
C ALA A 299 23.17 -49.55 10.14
N GLU A 300 23.10 -50.81 10.17
CA GLU A 300 22.13 -51.78 9.71
C GLU A 300 20.66 -51.40 9.90
N ALA A 301 19.85 -51.82 8.92
CA ALA A 301 18.42 -51.78 8.94
C ALA A 301 17.84 -52.51 10.17
N HIS A 302 17.14 -51.75 11.02
CA HIS A 302 16.14 -52.31 11.91
C HIS A 302 14.82 -51.58 11.69
N THR A 303 13.89 -52.32 11.12
CA THR A 303 12.47 -52.01 11.10
C THR A 303 11.96 -51.94 12.54
N GLY A 304 11.70 -50.73 13.02
CA GLY A 304 11.07 -50.47 14.32
C GLY A 304 9.79 -49.71 14.14
N GLU A 305 8.70 -50.39 14.46
CA GLU A 305 7.33 -49.92 14.56
C GLU A 305 7.23 -48.69 15.48
N LEU A 306 6.66 -47.56 14.98
CA LEU A 306 6.37 -46.38 15.79
C LEU A 306 5.20 -46.67 16.75
N LEU A 307 5.53 -47.09 17.98
CA LEU A 307 4.60 -47.09 19.11
C LEU A 307 4.54 -45.66 19.68
N LEU A 308 3.37 -45.01 19.52
CA LEU A 308 3.01 -43.77 20.19
C LEU A 308 2.82 -44.05 21.68
N THR A 309 3.75 -43.63 22.51
CA THR A 309 3.58 -43.58 23.97
C THR A 309 3.00 -42.22 24.37
N PRO A 310 1.97 -42.16 25.23
CA PRO A 310 1.48 -40.88 25.73
C PRO A 310 2.43 -40.31 26.79
N GLU A 311 2.69 -38.98 26.70
CA GLU A 311 3.45 -38.24 27.72
C GLU A 311 2.75 -38.27 29.08
N PRO A 312 3.51 -38.28 30.18
CA PRO A 312 2.94 -38.25 31.52
C PRO A 312 2.51 -36.84 31.90
N THR A 313 1.26 -36.70 32.30
CA THR A 313 0.68 -35.50 32.93
C THR A 313 1.46 -35.16 34.22
N ALA A 314 2.17 -33.99 34.16
CA ALA A 314 2.77 -33.39 35.34
C ALA A 314 1.71 -32.78 36.23
N ALA A 315 1.72 -33.15 37.52
CA ALA A 315 0.86 -32.68 38.56
C ALA A 315 1.01 -31.17 38.78
N VAL A 316 -0.10 -30.46 38.86
CA VAL A 316 -0.17 -29.06 39.26
C VAL A 316 0.04 -29.02 40.79
N ALA A 317 1.14 -28.43 41.24
CA ALA A 317 1.39 -28.12 42.63
C ALA A 317 0.73 -26.78 42.96
N ASP A 318 -0.11 -26.80 44.00
CA ASP A 318 -0.75 -25.65 44.60
C ASP A 318 0.27 -24.59 45.04
N LEU A 319 0.16 -23.37 44.52
CA LEU A 319 0.78 -22.18 45.10
C LEU A 319 -0.34 -21.22 45.52
N GLU A 320 -0.69 -21.28 46.81
CA GLU A 320 -1.48 -20.25 47.47
C GLU A 320 -0.71 -18.91 47.47
N GLY A 321 -1.24 -17.90 46.83
CA GLY A 321 -0.79 -16.49 46.93
C GLY A 321 -1.59 -15.76 48.06
N PRO A 322 -0.99 -14.74 48.69
CA PRO A 322 -1.56 -14.10 49.88
C PRO A 322 -2.77 -13.24 49.57
N LYS A 323 -3.74 -13.28 50.51
CA LYS A 323 -4.96 -12.46 50.53
C LYS A 323 -4.63 -10.97 50.70
N PRO A 324 -5.34 -10.07 50.00
CA PRO A 324 -5.23 -8.64 50.28
C PRO A 324 -6.01 -8.25 51.56
N GLU A 325 -5.36 -7.49 52.40
CA GLU A 325 -5.93 -6.86 53.62
C GLU A 325 -7.01 -5.84 53.24
N GLN A 326 -8.08 -5.85 54.04
CA GLN A 326 -9.13 -4.86 54.03
C GLN A 326 -8.63 -3.59 54.72
N GLU A 327 -8.53 -2.48 53.99
CA GLU A 327 -8.51 -1.15 54.60
C GLU A 327 -9.81 -0.42 54.31
N ASN A 328 -10.48 -0.16 55.40
CA ASN A 328 -11.75 0.56 55.58
C ASN A 328 -11.43 2.06 55.62
N ARG A 329 -12.05 2.91 54.77
CA ARG A 329 -12.40 4.29 55.14
C ARG A 329 -13.38 4.94 54.17
N ASN A 330 -14.51 5.26 54.74
CA ASN A 330 -15.49 6.29 54.39
C ASN A 330 -14.91 7.52 53.65
N THR A 331 -15.58 8.06 52.63
CA THR A 331 -16.47 9.22 52.70
C THR A 331 -16.85 9.71 51.29
N ALA A 332 -18.12 10.18 51.26
CA ALA A 332 -18.67 11.20 50.35
C ALA A 332 -19.06 10.83 48.92
N SER A 333 -20.35 10.70 48.76
CA SER A 333 -21.19 10.80 47.59
C SER A 333 -20.95 12.03 46.73
N GLU A 334 -20.75 11.82 45.42
CA GLU A 334 -21.23 12.76 44.38
C GLU A 334 -21.89 11.95 43.28
N GLU A 335 -23.21 12.12 43.16
CA GLU A 335 -24.03 11.61 42.06
C GLU A 335 -23.71 12.34 40.79
N VAL A 336 -23.13 11.64 39.79
CA VAL A 336 -23.10 12.08 38.42
C VAL A 336 -24.14 11.30 37.64
N THR A 337 -25.25 11.95 37.37
CA THR A 337 -26.36 11.48 36.55
C THR A 337 -25.87 11.18 35.13
N MET A 338 -25.85 9.90 34.76
CA MET A 338 -25.71 9.47 33.36
C MET A 338 -27.03 9.69 32.62
N SER A 339 -27.02 10.67 31.70
CA SER A 339 -28.13 10.86 30.76
C SER A 339 -28.11 9.76 29.71
N ALA A 340 -29.21 9.05 29.56
CA ALA A 340 -29.41 8.00 28.57
C ALA A 340 -29.40 8.57 27.14
N PHE A 341 -28.55 8.00 26.26
CA PHE A 341 -28.62 8.22 24.82
C PHE A 341 -29.80 7.47 24.20
N PRO A 342 -30.56 8.06 23.28
CA PRO A 342 -31.75 7.43 22.72
C PRO A 342 -31.43 6.35 21.67
N ALA A 343 -32.00 5.18 21.86
CA ALA A 343 -31.84 3.95 21.05
C ALA A 343 -32.40 4.02 19.61
N LYS A 344 -32.87 5.15 19.13
CA LYS A 344 -33.52 5.27 17.80
C LYS A 344 -32.59 5.38 16.61
N LYS A 345 -31.28 5.68 16.79
CA LYS A 345 -30.34 5.83 15.65
C LYS A 345 -29.76 4.51 15.11
N ALA A 346 -29.76 3.44 15.91
CA ALA A 346 -29.20 2.15 15.51
C ALA A 346 -30.11 1.34 14.56
N GLU A 347 -31.42 1.53 14.62
CA GLU A 347 -32.37 0.81 13.75
C GLU A 347 -32.41 1.39 12.31
N GLU A 348 -32.25 2.69 12.12
CA GLU A 348 -32.22 3.32 10.79
C GLU A 348 -30.96 2.97 9.99
N GLU A 349 -29.80 2.84 10.62
CA GLU A 349 -28.57 2.40 9.96
C GLU A 349 -28.61 0.94 9.52
N THR A 350 -29.30 0.07 10.27
CA THR A 350 -29.42 -1.35 9.93
C THR A 350 -30.36 -1.57 8.75
N GLN A 351 -31.42 -0.80 8.63
CA GLN A 351 -32.36 -0.86 7.50
C GLN A 351 -31.72 -0.30 6.21
N SER A 352 -30.87 0.74 6.29
CA SER A 352 -30.14 1.30 5.17
C SER A 352 -29.14 0.30 4.57
N ARG A 353 -28.41 -0.45 5.41
CA ARG A 353 -27.45 -1.49 4.97
C ARG A 353 -28.10 -2.66 4.24
N HIS A 354 -29.28 -3.12 4.69
CA HIS A 354 -30.03 -4.19 4.01
C HIS A 354 -30.59 -3.74 2.64
N GLY A 355 -30.97 -2.49 2.50
CA GLY A 355 -31.45 -1.92 1.23
C GLY A 355 -30.36 -1.83 0.16
N PHE A 356 -29.11 -1.56 0.57
CA PHE A 356 -27.96 -1.47 -0.36
C PHE A 356 -27.52 -2.84 -0.87
N LEU A 357 -27.45 -3.85 0.02
CA LEU A 357 -27.04 -5.22 -0.35
C LEU A 357 -28.04 -5.86 -1.33
N ASN A 358 -29.35 -5.65 -1.13
CA ASN A 358 -30.39 -6.17 -2.01
C ASN A 358 -30.41 -5.52 -3.41
N ARG A 359 -30.00 -4.25 -3.55
CA ARG A 359 -29.84 -3.60 -4.85
C ARG A 359 -28.64 -4.15 -5.61
N PHE A 360 -27.54 -4.45 -4.94
CA PHE A 360 -26.34 -5.01 -5.52
C PHE A 360 -26.56 -6.43 -6.08
N LEU A 361 -27.25 -7.26 -5.30
CA LEU A 361 -27.59 -8.64 -5.70
C LEU A 361 -28.59 -8.69 -6.88
N ARG A 362 -29.50 -7.73 -7.00
CA ARG A 362 -30.42 -7.64 -8.15
C ARG A 362 -29.72 -7.22 -9.43
N ARG A 363 -28.73 -6.31 -9.37
CA ARG A 363 -27.93 -5.91 -10.54
C ARG A 363 -27.03 -7.04 -11.06
N GLY A 364 -26.41 -7.81 -10.15
CA GLY A 364 -25.59 -8.98 -10.54
C GLY A 364 -26.39 -10.06 -11.27
N LYS A 365 -27.66 -10.30 -10.89
CA LYS A 365 -28.54 -11.27 -11.56
C LYS A 365 -29.03 -10.81 -12.94
N GLN A 366 -29.10 -9.50 -13.19
CA GLN A 366 -29.44 -8.97 -14.53
C GLN A 366 -28.29 -9.06 -15.53
N LEU A 367 -27.06 -8.86 -15.08
CA LEU A 367 -25.86 -9.02 -15.93
C LEU A 367 -25.60 -10.46 -16.35
N LEU A 368 -25.88 -11.45 -15.48
CA LEU A 368 -25.75 -12.87 -15.80
C LEU A 368 -26.81 -13.41 -16.80
N LYS A 369 -27.94 -12.71 -16.97
CA LYS A 369 -28.97 -13.08 -17.96
C LYS A 369 -28.69 -12.56 -19.37
N GLN A 370 -27.76 -11.63 -19.55
CA GLN A 370 -27.44 -11.06 -20.86
C GLN A 370 -26.28 -11.75 -21.59
N THR A 371 -25.63 -12.73 -20.97
CA THR A 371 -24.46 -13.44 -21.54
C THR A 371 -24.72 -14.87 -21.97
N SER A 372 -25.97 -15.32 -22.15
CA SER A 372 -26.29 -16.62 -22.71
C SER A 372 -26.35 -16.54 -24.22
N PRO A 373 -25.53 -17.32 -24.98
CA PRO A 373 -25.61 -17.34 -26.42
C PRO A 373 -26.89 -18.07 -26.88
N SER A 374 -27.64 -17.41 -27.76
CA SER A 374 -28.79 -18.04 -28.47
C SER A 374 -28.29 -19.23 -29.30
N LYS A 375 -28.72 -20.42 -28.98
CA LYS A 375 -28.73 -21.54 -29.93
C LYS A 375 -29.83 -21.25 -30.97
N GLY A 376 -29.41 -20.92 -32.16
CA GLY A 376 -30.26 -20.85 -33.36
C GLY A 376 -29.87 -21.92 -34.34
N ALA A 377 -30.84 -22.49 -34.94
CA ALA A 377 -30.88 -23.60 -35.88
C ALA A 377 -29.99 -23.41 -37.12
#